data_ccbdac929e894172e77dff6e95743072
#
_entry.id   ccbdac929e894172e77dff6e95743072
#
_cell.length_a   1.000
_cell.length_b   1.000
_cell.length_c   1.000
_cell.angle_alpha   90.00
_cell.angle_beta   90.00
_cell.angle_gamma   90.00
#
_symmetry.space_group_name_H-M   'P 1'
#
loop_
_entity.id
_entity.type
_entity.pdbx_description
1 polymer ?
#
loop_
_entity_poly.entity_id
_entity_poly.type
_entity_poly.pdbx_seq_one_letter_code
_entity_poly.pdbx_strand_id
1 'polypeptide(L)'
;FYRDMGYNVAVMADSTSRWAEALRELSGRLEEMPADEGFPAYLPTRLAEFYERAGSVETLNGRRGSVSVIGAVSPPGGDFSEPVTQHTSRFIRCFWALDRDWANARHYPAISWLSSYSEYVNDIEPWWRHQGADWQELRITLMRLLQDEVRLQRIARLVGPDALPDDQHLILFVAELIKNGF
;
A
#
# COMPACT_ATOMS: atom_id res chain seq x y z
N PHE A 1 20.51 -10.84 -11.23
CA PHE A 1 21.73 -10.57 -11.97
C PHE A 1 22.37 -9.25 -11.53
N TYR A 2 21.78 -8.08 -11.78
CA TYR A 2 22.35 -6.77 -11.43
C TYR A 2 22.58 -6.61 -9.91
N ARG A 3 21.65 -7.11 -9.07
CA ARG A 3 21.85 -7.15 -7.63
C ARG A 3 23.16 -7.86 -7.26
N ASP A 4 23.44 -9.00 -7.89
CA ASP A 4 24.62 -9.82 -7.59
C ASP A 4 25.93 -9.18 -8.13
N MET A 5 25.81 -8.16 -8.99
CA MET A 5 26.89 -7.26 -9.37
C MET A 5 27.11 -6.10 -8.40
N GLY A 6 26.26 -5.97 -7.36
CA GLY A 6 26.33 -4.92 -6.34
C GLY A 6 25.52 -3.66 -6.67
N TYR A 7 24.53 -3.76 -7.57
CA TYR A 7 23.63 -2.64 -7.87
C TYR A 7 22.37 -2.65 -7.02
N ASN A 8 21.80 -1.49 -6.82
CA ASN A 8 20.45 -1.32 -6.27
C ASN A 8 19.47 -1.25 -7.44
N VAL A 9 18.54 -2.20 -7.51
CA VAL A 9 17.62 -2.40 -8.64
C VAL A 9 16.19 -2.18 -8.18
N ALA A 10 15.43 -1.37 -8.91
CA ALA A 10 13.99 -1.25 -8.76
C ALA A 10 13.29 -1.98 -9.91
N VAL A 11 12.40 -2.91 -9.57
CA VAL A 11 11.55 -3.63 -10.53
C VAL A 11 10.14 -3.10 -10.37
N MET A 12 9.58 -2.53 -11.42
CA MET A 12 8.20 -2.04 -11.46
C MET A 12 7.38 -2.98 -12.35
N ALA A 13 6.34 -3.60 -11.77
CA ALA A 13 5.44 -4.52 -12.47
C ALA A 13 4.02 -3.93 -12.51
N ASP A 14 3.61 -3.47 -13.68
CA ASP A 14 2.26 -2.99 -13.96
C ASP A 14 1.60 -3.87 -15.04
N SER A 15 0.68 -4.73 -14.69
CA SER A 15 0.23 -5.05 -13.34
C SER A 15 0.34 -6.55 -13.09
N THR A 16 0.54 -6.93 -11.83
CA THR A 16 0.56 -8.35 -11.43
C THR A 16 -0.81 -9.01 -11.58
N SER A 17 -1.91 -8.24 -11.60
CA SER A 17 -3.26 -8.74 -11.91
C SER A 17 -3.33 -9.38 -13.29
N ARG A 18 -2.70 -8.79 -14.31
CA ARG A 18 -2.66 -9.35 -15.67
C ARG A 18 -1.89 -10.66 -15.73
N TRP A 19 -0.82 -10.74 -14.98
CA TRP A 19 -0.08 -11.99 -14.84
C TRP A 19 -0.91 -13.09 -14.15
N ALA A 20 -1.67 -12.75 -13.10
CA ALA A 20 -2.56 -13.67 -12.43
C ALA A 20 -3.72 -14.13 -13.35
N GLU A 21 -4.29 -13.23 -14.16
CA GLU A 21 -5.27 -13.58 -15.19
C GLU A 21 -4.69 -14.59 -16.20
N ALA A 22 -3.46 -14.40 -16.65
CA ALA A 22 -2.80 -15.35 -17.54
C ALA A 22 -2.59 -16.72 -16.87
N LEU A 23 -2.26 -16.77 -15.58
CA LEU A 23 -2.19 -18.04 -14.84
C LEU A 23 -3.55 -18.73 -14.78
N ARG A 24 -4.64 -17.98 -14.57
CA ARG A 24 -6.01 -18.52 -14.57
C ARG A 24 -6.38 -19.12 -15.93
N GLU A 25 -6.04 -18.43 -17.03
CA GLU A 25 -6.28 -18.98 -18.38
C GLU A 25 -5.48 -20.25 -18.64
N LEU A 26 -4.21 -20.27 -18.26
CA LEU A 26 -3.34 -21.45 -18.45
C LEU A 26 -3.84 -22.65 -17.65
N SER A 27 -4.19 -22.47 -16.38
CA SER A 27 -4.73 -23.54 -15.54
C SER A 27 -6.06 -24.07 -16.09
N GLY A 28 -6.93 -23.19 -16.60
CA GLY A 28 -8.19 -23.60 -17.25
C GLY A 28 -7.95 -24.42 -18.52
N ARG A 29 -6.95 -24.09 -19.34
CA ARG A 29 -6.59 -24.88 -20.54
C ARG A 29 -5.94 -26.23 -20.20
N LEU A 30 -5.29 -26.32 -19.04
CA LEU A 30 -4.68 -27.55 -18.54
C LEU A 30 -5.68 -28.40 -17.74
N GLU A 31 -6.95 -27.97 -17.67
CA GLU A 31 -8.02 -28.66 -16.92
C GLU A 31 -7.68 -28.88 -15.44
N GLU A 32 -6.87 -27.97 -14.85
CA GLU A 32 -6.55 -27.99 -13.43
C GLU A 32 -7.78 -27.59 -12.62
N MET A 33 -7.90 -28.16 -11.40
CA MET A 33 -9.02 -27.83 -10.53
C MET A 33 -8.94 -26.36 -10.07
N PRO A 34 -9.95 -25.52 -10.38
CA PRO A 34 -9.96 -24.12 -9.97
C PRO A 34 -10.19 -23.99 -8.45
N ALA A 35 -9.55 -22.99 -7.85
CA ALA A 35 -9.82 -22.53 -6.51
C ALA A 35 -10.69 -21.25 -6.55
N ASP A 36 -10.46 -20.31 -5.61
CA ASP A 36 -11.24 -19.08 -5.49
C ASP A 36 -11.27 -18.28 -6.80
N GLU A 37 -12.47 -17.88 -7.22
CA GLU A 37 -12.74 -17.09 -8.44
C GLU A 37 -12.13 -17.66 -9.73
N GLY A 38 -11.90 -18.97 -9.78
CA GLY A 38 -11.33 -19.66 -10.93
C GLY A 38 -9.81 -19.55 -11.06
N PHE A 39 -9.11 -18.98 -10.08
CA PHE A 39 -7.67 -18.98 -10.02
C PHE A 39 -7.13 -20.36 -9.61
N PRO A 40 -5.90 -20.71 -10.03
CA PRO A 40 -5.28 -21.94 -9.58
C PRO A 40 -4.96 -21.91 -8.08
N ALA A 41 -5.03 -23.05 -7.40
CA ALA A 41 -4.74 -23.18 -5.98
C ALA A 41 -3.30 -22.75 -5.59
N TYR A 42 -2.38 -22.73 -6.55
CA TYR A 42 -0.99 -22.31 -6.36
C TYR A 42 -0.75 -20.80 -6.58
N LEU A 43 -1.79 -20.00 -6.86
CA LEU A 43 -1.65 -18.55 -7.03
C LEU A 43 -0.91 -17.88 -5.86
N PRO A 44 -1.24 -18.16 -4.58
CA PRO A 44 -0.52 -17.56 -3.45
C PRO A 44 0.98 -17.88 -3.47
N THR A 45 1.34 -19.13 -3.77
CA THR A 45 2.74 -19.56 -3.85
C THR A 45 3.50 -18.81 -4.96
N ARG A 46 2.88 -18.62 -6.12
CA ARG A 46 3.49 -17.88 -7.22
C ARG A 46 3.67 -16.40 -6.90
N LEU A 47 2.72 -15.79 -6.22
CA LEU A 47 2.85 -14.41 -5.73
C LEU A 47 3.98 -14.28 -4.71
N ALA A 48 4.06 -15.21 -3.74
CA ALA A 48 5.13 -15.25 -2.76
C ALA A 48 6.50 -15.36 -3.45
N GLU A 49 6.69 -16.32 -4.35
CA GLU A 49 7.92 -16.51 -5.12
C GLU A 49 8.35 -15.25 -5.88
N PHE A 50 7.40 -14.46 -6.36
CA PHE A 50 7.68 -13.21 -7.05
C PHE A 50 8.19 -12.13 -6.10
N TYR A 51 7.46 -11.86 -5.01
CA TYR A 51 7.80 -10.80 -4.07
C TYR A 51 8.99 -11.12 -3.16
N GLU A 52 9.23 -12.40 -2.83
CA GLU A 52 10.39 -12.85 -2.04
C GLU A 52 11.74 -12.61 -2.72
N ARG A 53 11.75 -12.27 -4.01
CA ARG A 53 12.97 -11.86 -4.73
C ARG A 53 13.47 -10.48 -4.32
N ALA A 54 12.62 -9.67 -3.69
CA ALA A 54 13.02 -8.39 -3.10
C ALA A 54 13.92 -8.64 -1.89
N GLY A 55 14.94 -7.80 -1.74
CA GLY A 55 15.82 -7.87 -0.58
C GLY A 55 17.16 -7.22 -0.82
N SER A 56 17.86 -6.95 0.29
CA SER A 56 19.22 -6.46 0.31
C SER A 56 20.16 -7.60 0.71
N VAL A 57 21.22 -7.79 -0.05
CA VAL A 57 22.16 -8.89 0.13
C VAL A 57 23.60 -8.40 0.09
N GLU A 58 24.46 -9.10 0.77
CA GLU A 58 25.90 -9.01 0.55
C GLU A 58 26.28 -10.05 -0.50
N THR A 59 26.92 -9.61 -1.56
CA THR A 59 27.29 -10.43 -2.71
C THR A 59 28.57 -11.22 -2.42
N LEU A 60 28.83 -12.26 -3.19
CA LEU A 60 30.04 -13.07 -3.04
C LEU A 60 31.36 -12.28 -3.21
N ASN A 61 31.31 -11.13 -3.84
CA ASN A 61 32.48 -10.23 -3.99
C ASN A 61 32.56 -9.16 -2.89
N GLY A 62 31.76 -9.27 -1.80
CA GLY A 62 31.75 -8.34 -0.67
C GLY A 62 31.04 -7.01 -0.91
N ARG A 63 30.35 -6.85 -2.04
CA ARG A 63 29.54 -5.65 -2.33
C ARG A 63 28.12 -5.84 -1.82
N ARG A 64 27.45 -4.76 -1.47
CA ARG A 64 26.02 -4.76 -1.18
C ARG A 64 25.23 -4.47 -2.44
N GLY A 65 24.18 -5.24 -2.65
CA GLY A 65 23.22 -5.02 -3.72
C GLY A 65 21.80 -5.26 -3.24
N SER A 66 20.82 -4.62 -3.88
CA SER A 66 19.43 -4.77 -3.49
C SER A 66 18.49 -4.90 -4.68
N VAL A 67 17.33 -5.52 -4.44
CA VAL A 67 16.17 -5.51 -5.33
C VAL A 67 14.99 -4.99 -4.55
N SER A 68 14.36 -3.92 -5.05
CA SER A 68 13.06 -3.44 -4.60
C SER A 68 12.03 -3.79 -5.66
N VAL A 69 10.93 -4.42 -5.26
CA VAL A 69 9.82 -4.79 -6.16
C VAL A 69 8.63 -3.89 -5.86
N ILE A 70 8.13 -3.20 -6.87
CA ILE A 70 6.93 -2.37 -6.83
C ILE A 70 5.91 -3.01 -7.78
N GLY A 71 4.93 -3.71 -7.23
CA GLY A 71 3.88 -4.36 -8.00
C GLY A 71 2.58 -3.56 -7.93
N ALA A 72 2.01 -3.24 -9.10
CA ALA A 72 0.66 -2.70 -9.18
C ALA A 72 -0.35 -3.84 -9.21
N VAL A 73 -1.43 -3.69 -8.44
CA VAL A 73 -2.59 -4.60 -8.45
C VAL A 73 -3.81 -3.78 -8.83
N SER A 74 -4.63 -4.30 -9.73
CA SER A 74 -5.82 -3.61 -10.25
C SER A 74 -7.07 -4.44 -9.93
N PRO A 75 -7.57 -4.40 -8.68
CA PRO A 75 -8.75 -5.18 -8.30
C PRO A 75 -9.98 -4.69 -9.05
N PRO A 76 -10.81 -5.60 -9.61
CA PRO A 76 -12.07 -5.24 -10.26
C PRO A 76 -12.99 -4.45 -9.31
N GLY A 77 -13.52 -3.32 -9.79
CA GLY A 77 -14.39 -2.48 -8.95
C GLY A 77 -13.72 -1.78 -7.76
N GLY A 78 -12.41 -1.95 -7.56
CA GLY A 78 -11.70 -1.46 -6.36
C GLY A 78 -11.90 -2.34 -5.13
N ASP A 79 -12.33 -3.59 -5.31
CA ASP A 79 -12.55 -4.53 -4.22
C ASP A 79 -11.25 -5.22 -3.81
N PHE A 80 -10.69 -4.82 -2.67
CA PHE A 80 -9.47 -5.40 -2.11
C PHE A 80 -9.66 -6.82 -1.53
N SER A 81 -10.88 -7.36 -1.52
CA SER A 81 -11.14 -8.73 -1.08
C SER A 81 -10.91 -9.77 -2.19
N GLU A 82 -10.67 -9.32 -3.44
CA GLU A 82 -10.38 -10.23 -4.54
C GLU A 82 -9.07 -11.03 -4.30
N PRO A 83 -8.96 -12.28 -4.81
CA PRO A 83 -7.88 -13.20 -4.42
C PRO A 83 -6.47 -12.67 -4.67
N VAL A 84 -6.20 -11.98 -5.79
CA VAL A 84 -4.84 -11.49 -6.11
C VAL A 84 -4.41 -10.42 -5.12
N THR A 85 -5.27 -9.45 -4.82
CA THR A 85 -4.99 -8.39 -3.85
C THR A 85 -4.86 -8.96 -2.44
N GLN A 86 -5.77 -9.85 -2.05
CA GLN A 86 -5.77 -10.45 -0.72
C GLN A 86 -4.51 -11.30 -0.47
N HIS A 87 -4.08 -12.09 -1.45
CA HIS A 87 -2.86 -12.88 -1.32
C HIS A 87 -1.62 -12.00 -1.39
N THR A 88 -1.57 -11.00 -2.29
CA THR A 88 -0.44 -10.06 -2.39
C THR A 88 -0.21 -9.34 -1.07
N SER A 89 -1.27 -8.84 -0.42
CA SER A 89 -1.16 -8.10 0.84
C SER A 89 -0.53 -8.91 1.99
N ARG A 90 -0.55 -10.25 1.91
CA ARG A 90 0.09 -11.13 2.92
C ARG A 90 1.61 -11.23 2.78
N PHE A 91 2.15 -10.95 1.60
CA PHE A 91 3.58 -11.11 1.30
C PHE A 91 4.34 -9.79 1.23
N ILE A 92 3.63 -8.67 1.18
CA ILE A 92 4.24 -7.34 1.09
C ILE A 92 4.26 -6.65 2.44
N ARG A 93 5.31 -5.89 2.71
CA ARG A 93 5.48 -5.10 3.93
C ARG A 93 5.07 -3.63 3.77
N CYS A 94 4.78 -3.20 2.56
CA CYS A 94 4.33 -1.84 2.27
C CYS A 94 3.20 -1.89 1.24
N PHE A 95 2.09 -1.25 1.52
CA PHE A 95 0.92 -1.19 0.66
C PHE A 95 0.43 0.24 0.51
N TRP A 96 0.27 0.68 -0.73
CA TRP A 96 -0.32 1.98 -1.09
C TRP A 96 -1.70 1.74 -1.69
N ALA A 97 -2.71 2.02 -0.90
CA ALA A 97 -4.10 1.90 -1.33
C ALA A 97 -4.49 3.13 -2.14
N LEU A 98 -4.70 2.96 -3.44
CA LEU A 98 -5.21 4.04 -4.29
C LEU A 98 -6.71 4.21 -4.07
N ASP A 99 -7.15 5.45 -3.93
CA ASP A 99 -8.53 5.83 -3.67
C ASP A 99 -9.14 6.53 -4.88
N ARG A 100 -10.27 5.99 -5.37
CA ARG A 100 -10.95 6.51 -6.55
C ARG A 100 -11.62 7.85 -6.28
N ASP A 101 -12.18 8.04 -5.09
CA ASP A 101 -12.90 9.27 -4.75
C ASP A 101 -11.93 10.44 -4.66
N TRP A 102 -10.73 10.21 -4.14
CA TRP A 102 -9.67 11.21 -4.13
C TRP A 102 -9.17 11.53 -5.54
N ALA A 103 -9.00 10.53 -6.39
CA ALA A 103 -8.64 10.74 -7.78
C ALA A 103 -9.71 11.54 -8.54
N ASN A 104 -11.00 11.25 -8.31
CA ASN A 104 -12.12 12.00 -8.88
C ASN A 104 -12.17 13.46 -8.36
N ALA A 105 -11.81 13.66 -7.09
CA ALA A 105 -11.66 15.00 -6.50
C ALA A 105 -10.37 15.73 -6.95
N ARG A 106 -9.58 15.12 -7.85
CA ARG A 106 -8.28 15.62 -8.33
C ARG A 106 -7.25 15.84 -7.23
N HIS A 107 -7.35 15.09 -6.14
CA HIS A 107 -6.34 15.04 -5.10
C HIS A 107 -5.27 14.00 -5.50
N TYR A 108 -4.04 14.46 -5.72
CA TYR A 108 -2.92 13.60 -6.12
C TYR A 108 -1.70 13.84 -5.22
N PRO A 109 -0.98 12.76 -4.86
CA PRO A 109 -1.25 11.36 -5.18
C PRO A 109 -2.52 10.85 -4.48
N ALA A 110 -3.36 10.09 -5.20
CA ALA A 110 -4.63 9.58 -4.68
C ALA A 110 -4.41 8.34 -3.79
N ILE A 111 -3.54 8.45 -2.80
CA ILE A 111 -3.15 7.37 -1.88
C ILE A 111 -3.87 7.58 -0.55
N SER A 112 -4.73 6.64 -0.19
CA SER A 112 -5.46 6.67 1.09
C SER A 112 -4.51 6.49 2.28
N TRP A 113 -4.41 7.50 3.13
CA TRP A 113 -3.56 7.46 4.33
C TRP A 113 -4.01 6.43 5.36
N LEU A 114 -5.32 6.15 5.44
CA LEU A 114 -5.89 5.24 6.42
C LEU A 114 -5.85 3.78 5.99
N SER A 115 -5.93 3.53 4.68
CA SER A 115 -5.92 2.17 4.11
C SER A 115 -4.52 1.70 3.72
N SER A 116 -3.57 2.63 3.61
CA SER A 116 -2.17 2.33 3.31
C SER A 116 -1.40 1.99 4.57
N TYR A 117 -0.40 1.12 4.46
CA TYR A 117 0.47 0.76 5.58
C TYR A 117 1.91 0.52 5.14
N SER A 118 2.82 0.60 6.10
CA SER A 118 4.21 0.19 5.95
C SER A 118 4.71 -0.41 7.26
N GLU A 119 5.26 -1.61 7.18
CA GLU A 119 5.92 -2.27 8.32
C GLU A 119 7.37 -1.79 8.50
N TYR A 120 7.91 -1.05 7.54
CA TYR A 120 9.29 -0.53 7.59
C TYR A 120 9.47 0.67 8.50
N VAL A 121 8.41 1.20 9.12
CA VAL A 121 8.48 2.43 9.93
C VAL A 121 9.53 2.34 11.03
N ASN A 122 9.58 1.20 11.73
CA ASN A 122 10.57 0.99 12.79
C ASN A 122 11.98 0.74 12.24
N ASP A 123 12.09 0.09 11.08
CA ASP A 123 13.38 -0.22 10.45
C ASP A 123 14.10 1.06 9.98
N ILE A 124 13.34 2.09 9.58
CA ILE A 124 13.87 3.39 9.12
C ILE A 124 13.98 4.45 10.22
N GLU A 125 13.49 4.16 11.43
CA GLU A 125 13.55 5.09 12.56
C GLU A 125 14.96 5.63 12.84
N PRO A 126 16.03 4.81 12.85
CA PRO A 126 17.40 5.32 13.09
C PRO A 126 17.81 6.39 12.07
N TRP A 127 17.37 6.25 10.83
CA TRP A 127 17.64 7.23 9.76
C TRP A 127 16.90 8.55 10.03
N TRP A 128 15.62 8.50 10.43
CA TRP A 128 14.83 9.70 10.75
C TRP A 128 15.39 10.46 11.95
N ARG A 129 15.86 9.76 12.97
CA ARG A 129 16.50 10.39 14.14
C ARG A 129 17.73 11.20 13.76
N HIS A 130 18.51 10.78 12.78
CA HIS A 130 19.65 11.54 12.25
C HIS A 130 19.24 12.83 11.53
N GLN A 131 18.01 12.91 11.02
CA GLN A 131 17.47 14.12 10.39
C GLN A 131 16.93 15.14 11.43
N GLY A 132 16.99 14.83 12.73
CA GLY A 132 16.62 15.75 13.80
C GLY A 132 15.13 15.99 13.99
N ALA A 133 14.27 15.15 13.42
CA ALA A 133 12.83 15.27 13.55
C ALA A 133 12.24 14.11 14.37
N ASP A 134 11.30 14.42 15.25
CA ASP A 134 10.49 13.45 15.99
C ASP A 134 9.40 12.86 15.07
N TRP A 135 9.85 12.28 13.97
CA TRP A 135 9.00 11.76 12.90
C TRP A 135 7.94 10.79 13.37
N GLN A 136 8.29 9.92 14.31
CA GLN A 136 7.39 8.90 14.80
C GLN A 136 6.24 9.51 15.60
N GLU A 137 6.53 10.51 16.45
CA GLU A 137 5.52 11.22 17.21
C GLU A 137 4.61 12.06 16.33
N LEU A 138 5.20 12.81 15.38
CA LEU A 138 4.45 13.58 14.39
C LEU A 138 3.54 12.69 13.55
N ARG A 139 4.03 11.54 13.09
CA ARG A 139 3.24 10.56 12.34
C ARG A 139 2.06 10.02 13.17
N ILE A 140 2.28 9.64 14.41
CA ILE A 140 1.22 9.14 15.29
C ILE A 140 0.15 10.21 15.50
N THR A 141 0.56 11.45 15.73
CA THR A 141 -0.35 12.58 15.92
C THR A 141 -1.17 12.85 14.67
N LEU A 142 -0.52 12.87 13.50
CA LEU A 142 -1.19 13.02 12.21
C LEU A 142 -2.19 11.92 11.94
N MET A 143 -1.81 10.66 12.14
CA MET A 143 -2.71 9.53 11.91
C MET A 143 -3.94 9.55 12.83
N ARG A 144 -3.76 9.96 14.09
CA ARG A 144 -4.88 10.15 15.03
C ARG A 144 -5.84 11.23 14.55
N LEU A 145 -5.30 12.38 14.14
CA LEU A 145 -6.09 13.50 13.63
C LEU A 145 -6.91 13.10 12.38
N LEU A 146 -6.31 12.37 11.44
CA LEU A 146 -7.00 11.88 10.23
C LEU A 146 -8.09 10.83 10.56
N GLN A 147 -7.87 9.98 11.56
CA GLN A 147 -8.89 9.04 12.03
C GLN A 147 -10.07 9.77 12.70
N ASP A 148 -9.78 10.76 13.53
CA ASP A 148 -10.80 11.58 14.17
C ASP A 148 -11.60 12.38 13.13
N GLU A 149 -10.96 12.92 12.12
CA GLU A 149 -11.63 13.62 11.02
C GLU A 149 -12.65 12.71 10.32
N VAL A 150 -12.27 11.48 9.93
CA VAL A 150 -13.21 10.56 9.26
C VAL A 150 -14.41 10.25 10.15
N ARG A 151 -14.18 10.07 11.45
CA ARG A 151 -15.26 9.88 12.42
C ARG A 151 -16.19 11.10 12.48
N LEU A 152 -15.62 12.30 12.57
CA LEU A 152 -16.37 13.56 12.66
C LEU A 152 -17.13 13.86 11.38
N GLN A 153 -16.55 13.59 10.20
CA GLN A 153 -17.25 13.73 8.93
C GLN A 153 -18.50 12.85 8.84
N ARG A 154 -18.45 11.61 9.37
CA ARG A 154 -19.64 10.74 9.44
C ARG A 154 -20.72 11.34 10.33
N ILE A 155 -20.34 11.90 11.49
CA ILE A 155 -21.29 12.56 12.40
C ILE A 155 -21.86 13.81 11.73
N ALA A 156 -21.03 14.65 11.14
CA ALA A 156 -21.47 15.87 10.43
C ALA A 156 -22.47 15.58 9.31
N ARG A 157 -22.30 14.46 8.59
CA ARG A 157 -23.27 14.03 7.56
C ARG A 157 -24.65 13.64 8.13
N LEU A 158 -24.70 13.18 9.37
CA LEU A 158 -25.94 12.74 10.01
C LEU A 158 -26.68 13.87 10.72
N VAL A 159 -25.97 14.74 11.44
CA VAL A 159 -26.56 15.79 12.29
C VAL A 159 -26.42 17.20 11.72
N GLY A 160 -25.69 17.35 10.65
CA GLY A 160 -25.30 18.64 10.07
C GLY A 160 -24.00 19.21 10.65
N PRO A 161 -23.21 19.93 9.84
CA PRO A 161 -21.93 20.49 10.30
C PRO A 161 -22.12 21.48 11.46
N ASP A 162 -23.15 22.30 11.45
CA ASP A 162 -23.41 23.32 12.47
C ASP A 162 -23.72 22.76 13.86
N ALA A 163 -23.99 21.46 13.96
CA ALA A 163 -24.27 20.80 15.24
C ALA A 163 -22.98 20.31 15.96
N LEU A 164 -21.82 20.43 15.33
CA LEU A 164 -20.56 20.04 15.93
C LEU A 164 -20.05 21.13 16.90
N PRO A 165 -19.44 20.76 18.04
CA PRO A 165 -18.70 21.68 18.91
C PRO A 165 -17.49 22.32 18.20
N ASP A 166 -17.06 23.49 18.68
CA ASP A 166 -15.95 24.27 18.07
C ASP A 166 -14.62 23.51 18.02
N ASP A 167 -14.33 22.70 19.03
CA ASP A 167 -13.13 21.86 19.08
C ASP A 167 -13.13 20.80 17.96
N GLN A 168 -14.29 20.26 17.61
CA GLN A 168 -14.44 19.30 16.52
C GLN A 168 -14.36 19.99 15.15
N HIS A 169 -14.88 21.22 15.02
CA HIS A 169 -14.67 22.05 13.83
C HIS A 169 -13.18 22.32 13.59
N LEU A 170 -12.44 22.60 14.66
CA LEU A 170 -10.99 22.81 14.57
C LEU A 170 -10.27 21.58 14.01
N ILE A 171 -10.62 20.36 14.46
CA ILE A 171 -10.04 19.12 13.93
C ILE A 171 -10.31 18.97 12.44
N LEU A 172 -11.54 19.21 11.99
CA LEU A 172 -11.90 19.14 10.56
C LEU A 172 -11.10 20.17 9.74
N PHE A 173 -11.00 21.39 10.23
CA PHE A 173 -10.25 22.45 9.56
C PHE A 173 -8.76 22.16 9.45
N VAL A 174 -8.13 21.69 10.53
CA VAL A 174 -6.70 21.33 10.54
C VAL A 174 -6.43 20.15 9.60
N ALA A 175 -7.32 19.15 9.61
CA ALA A 175 -7.20 18.02 8.68
C ALA A 175 -7.30 18.46 7.22
N GLU A 176 -8.20 19.39 6.90
CA GLU A 176 -8.33 19.96 5.54
C GLU A 176 -7.07 20.74 5.14
N LEU A 177 -6.51 21.55 6.03
CA LEU A 177 -5.25 22.27 5.76
C LEU A 177 -4.10 21.32 5.46
N ILE A 178 -3.99 20.21 6.20
CA ILE A 178 -2.95 19.21 5.96
C ILE A 178 -3.17 18.54 4.61
N LYS A 179 -4.39 18.13 4.30
CA LYS A 179 -4.72 17.47 3.02
C LYS A 179 -4.44 18.34 1.79
N ASN A 180 -4.62 19.64 1.91
CA ASN A 180 -4.42 20.59 0.81
C ASN A 180 -2.98 21.13 0.75
N GLY A 181 -2.21 21.04 1.84
CA GLY A 181 -0.87 21.57 1.94
C GLY A 181 0.24 20.55 1.68
N PHE A 182 -0.11 19.28 1.69
CA PHE A 182 0.77 18.14 1.39
C PHE A 182 0.34 17.46 0.10
#